data_5a66561a27d3991aa49531d7f3d8fb89
#
_entry.id   5a66561a27d3991aa49531d7f3d8fb89
#
_cell.length_a   1.000
_cell.length_b   1.000
_cell.length_c   1.000
_cell.angle_alpha   90.00
_cell.angle_beta   90.00
_cell.angle_gamma   90.00
#
_symmetry.space_group_name_H-M   'P 1'
#
loop_
_entity.id
_entity.type
_entity.pdbx_description
1 polymer ?
#
loop_
_entity_poly.entity_id
_entity_poly.type
_entity_poly.pdbx_seq_one_letter_code
_entity_poly.pdbx_strand_id
1 'polypeptide(L)'
;MNARHLGTPVPLAILAVLALSLCFPDSNASAARETHQPPTRGSLVQLPKTKGCVVDRSVKGSGCSTARALMEPGPFMGSRAIQTSPDGRNLYVASFGSDAVTVFSRNRRTGALRQLKGTNGCIAARGAYGCATGAGLDGPNSITVSPDGRNVYATSRDSSSITTFRSNRKTGALTQLGAGKGCTSDAALPRCTTGRALGGADVVAISPNGKNVYVGSFIESAVAVFNRNRKTGVLTQPADTTGCLTEVATTGCSTGIALGSPEGMAVSPDGTSVYVATAASNAVVVLVRDTSTGALTQASDGSGCIVNTALAGCTTGSQIDGANALAV
;
A
#
# COMPACT_ATOMS: atom_id res chain seq x y z
N MET A 1 -45.21 -6.16 -53.16
CA MET A 1 -46.22 -5.12 -52.86
C MET A 1 -45.63 -4.25 -51.75
N ASN A 2 -45.09 -3.14 -52.15
CA ASN A 2 -45.34 -1.72 -51.78
C ASN A 2 -45.92 -1.51 -50.37
N ALA A 3 -45.27 -0.73 -49.50
CA ALA A 3 -45.16 0.72 -49.57
C ALA A 3 -44.18 1.30 -48.56
N ARG A 4 -43.50 2.35 -49.02
CA ARG A 4 -42.62 3.30 -48.32
C ARG A 4 -43.43 4.16 -47.33
N HIS A 5 -42.82 4.57 -46.21
CA HIS A 5 -43.06 5.89 -45.64
C HIS A 5 -41.77 6.54 -45.15
N LEU A 6 -41.49 7.67 -45.77
CA LEU A 6 -40.45 8.66 -45.49
C LEU A 6 -40.85 9.45 -44.24
N GLY A 7 -39.95 9.60 -43.31
CA GLY A 7 -40.02 10.54 -42.20
C GLY A 7 -38.84 11.53 -42.28
N THR A 8 -39.15 12.81 -42.42
CA THR A 8 -38.30 13.96 -42.64
C THR A 8 -37.35 14.28 -41.49
N PRO A 9 -36.16 14.84 -41.74
CA PRO A 9 -35.25 15.25 -40.69
C PRO A 9 -35.58 16.67 -40.14
N VAL A 10 -35.47 16.82 -38.81
CA VAL A 10 -35.57 18.09 -38.12
C VAL A 10 -34.19 18.76 -38.12
N PRO A 11 -34.07 20.05 -38.47
CA PRO A 11 -32.76 20.72 -38.47
C PRO A 11 -32.33 21.17 -37.06
N LEU A 12 -31.09 20.80 -36.71
CA LEU A 12 -30.41 21.25 -35.52
C LEU A 12 -29.97 22.72 -35.75
N ALA A 13 -30.53 23.66 -34.99
CA ALA A 13 -30.08 25.04 -34.97
C ALA A 13 -28.82 25.15 -34.12
N ILE A 14 -27.67 25.46 -34.75
CA ILE A 14 -26.41 25.79 -34.11
C ILE A 14 -26.48 27.28 -33.72
N LEU A 15 -26.53 27.58 -32.42
CA LEU A 15 -26.30 28.94 -31.89
C LEU A 15 -24.78 29.09 -31.69
N ALA A 16 -24.16 29.86 -32.62
CA ALA A 16 -22.79 30.32 -32.44
C ALA A 16 -22.80 31.58 -31.56
N VAL A 17 -22.28 31.47 -30.34
CA VAL A 17 -21.97 32.63 -29.48
C VAL A 17 -20.56 33.08 -29.80
N LEU A 18 -20.42 34.21 -30.50
CA LEU A 18 -19.16 34.95 -30.69
C LEU A 18 -18.78 35.61 -29.36
N ALA A 19 -17.78 35.09 -28.68
CA ALA A 19 -17.12 35.82 -27.62
C ALA A 19 -15.96 36.65 -28.21
N LEU A 20 -16.14 37.95 -28.28
CA LEU A 20 -15.06 38.91 -28.57
C LEU A 20 -14.10 38.94 -27.38
N SER A 21 -12.92 38.36 -27.52
CA SER A 21 -11.81 38.59 -26.60
C SER A 21 -11.11 39.90 -26.95
N LEU A 22 -11.32 40.90 -26.13
CA LEU A 22 -10.51 42.12 -26.14
C LEU A 22 -9.19 41.81 -25.41
N CYS A 23 -8.10 41.66 -26.18
CA CYS A 23 -6.74 41.69 -25.67
C CYS A 23 -6.38 43.11 -25.25
N PHE A 24 -6.22 43.35 -23.95
CA PHE A 24 -5.46 44.49 -23.42
C PHE A 24 -4.04 44.01 -23.10
N PRO A 25 -2.99 44.72 -23.55
CA PRO A 25 -1.64 44.42 -23.10
C PRO A 25 -1.41 45.06 -21.74
N ASP A 26 -1.48 44.33 -20.66
CA ASP A 26 -0.97 44.81 -19.38
C ASP A 26 0.55 44.66 -19.34
N SER A 27 1.21 45.74 -19.73
CA SER A 27 2.60 46.02 -19.41
C SER A 27 2.67 46.59 -18.00
N ASN A 28 2.85 45.73 -17.01
CA ASN A 28 3.50 46.00 -15.72
C ASN A 28 3.55 44.72 -14.89
N ALA A 29 4.43 43.81 -15.28
CA ALA A 29 4.83 42.72 -14.39
C ALA A 29 5.77 43.28 -13.32
N SER A 30 5.19 43.93 -12.31
CA SER A 30 5.86 44.20 -11.05
C SER A 30 6.12 42.83 -10.41
N ALA A 31 7.40 42.46 -10.29
CA ALA A 31 7.81 41.25 -9.57
C ALA A 31 7.31 41.33 -8.12
N ALA A 32 6.14 40.75 -7.87
CA ALA A 32 5.64 40.59 -6.53
C ALA A 32 6.68 39.76 -5.78
N ARG A 33 7.41 40.35 -4.84
CA ARG A 33 8.16 39.67 -3.81
C ARG A 33 7.14 38.77 -3.09
N GLU A 34 7.18 37.47 -3.34
CA GLU A 34 6.48 36.51 -2.51
C GLU A 34 6.99 36.70 -1.07
N THR A 35 6.21 37.41 -0.27
CA THR A 35 6.40 37.43 1.17
C THR A 35 6.11 36.03 1.66
N HIS A 36 7.16 35.29 1.96
CA HIS A 36 7.07 33.97 2.61
C HIS A 36 6.43 34.16 3.99
N GLN A 37 5.11 34.16 4.01
CA GLN A 37 4.37 34.08 5.27
C GLN A 37 4.64 32.69 5.84
N PRO A 38 5.13 32.58 7.10
CA PRO A 38 5.39 31.26 7.68
C PRO A 38 4.09 30.44 7.66
N PRO A 39 4.15 29.17 7.26
CA PRO A 39 2.96 28.34 7.15
C PRO A 39 2.26 28.26 8.49
N THR A 40 0.95 28.49 8.50
CA THR A 40 0.09 28.26 9.68
C THR A 40 0.17 26.80 10.09
N ARG A 41 0.11 26.52 11.41
CA ARG A 41 0.14 25.14 11.93
C ARG A 41 -0.88 24.29 11.19
N GLY A 42 -0.43 23.19 10.57
CA GLY A 42 -1.27 22.25 9.80
C GLY A 42 -1.36 22.55 8.30
N SER A 43 -0.83 23.68 7.79
CA SER A 43 -0.77 23.90 6.35
C SER A 43 0.33 23.07 5.70
N LEU A 44 0.01 22.49 4.52
CA LEU A 44 0.98 21.79 3.70
C LEU A 44 1.52 22.75 2.63
N VAL A 45 2.85 22.85 2.57
CA VAL A 45 3.55 23.64 1.54
C VAL A 45 4.48 22.71 0.79
N GLN A 46 4.36 22.69 -0.53
CA GLN A 46 5.28 21.92 -1.35
C GLN A 46 6.70 22.49 -1.26
N LEU A 47 7.69 21.62 -1.08
CA LEU A 47 9.09 22.05 -1.11
C LEU A 47 9.44 22.65 -2.48
N PRO A 48 10.28 23.71 -2.51
CA PRO A 48 10.60 24.40 -3.74
C PRO A 48 11.46 23.57 -4.69
N LYS A 49 11.31 23.83 -5.98
CA LYS A 49 12.08 23.20 -7.08
C LYS A 49 12.01 21.67 -7.02
N THR A 50 13.11 21.02 -7.43
CA THR A 50 13.22 19.56 -7.47
C THR A 50 13.12 18.85 -6.11
N LYS A 51 13.08 19.59 -4.99
CA LYS A 51 12.92 19.02 -3.65
C LYS A 51 11.47 18.69 -3.31
N GLY A 52 10.51 19.28 -4.03
CA GLY A 52 9.07 19.15 -3.76
C GLY A 52 8.45 17.86 -4.27
N CYS A 53 9.12 17.16 -5.17
CA CYS A 53 8.62 15.92 -5.74
C CYS A 53 9.74 15.01 -6.25
N VAL A 54 9.42 13.72 -6.32
CA VAL A 54 10.29 12.70 -6.94
C VAL A 54 9.41 11.91 -7.89
N VAL A 55 9.87 11.72 -9.12
CA VAL A 55 9.18 10.95 -10.16
C VAL A 55 10.10 9.86 -10.70
N ASP A 56 9.52 8.85 -11.36
CA ASP A 56 10.33 7.90 -12.11
C ASP A 56 11.12 8.63 -13.22
N ARG A 57 12.33 8.15 -13.48
CA ARG A 57 13.21 8.78 -14.48
C ARG A 57 12.66 8.73 -15.92
N SER A 58 11.64 7.92 -16.19
CA SER A 58 10.93 7.90 -17.47
C SER A 58 10.09 9.16 -17.70
N VAL A 59 9.65 9.82 -16.61
CA VAL A 59 8.85 11.05 -16.66
C VAL A 59 9.77 12.24 -16.95
N LYS A 60 9.57 12.88 -18.09
CA LYS A 60 10.36 14.03 -18.53
C LYS A 60 9.63 15.36 -18.25
N GLY A 61 10.42 16.44 -18.08
CA GLY A 61 9.87 17.82 -17.99
C GLY A 61 9.04 18.14 -16.74
N SER A 62 9.06 17.28 -15.72
CA SER A 62 8.21 17.43 -14.53
C SER A 62 8.67 18.49 -13.52
N GLY A 63 9.92 18.99 -13.64
CA GLY A 63 10.52 19.86 -12.60
C GLY A 63 10.82 19.15 -11.29
N CYS A 64 10.60 17.83 -11.19
CA CYS A 64 10.86 16.99 -10.03
C CYS A 64 12.26 16.38 -10.04
N SER A 65 12.73 15.90 -8.89
CA SER A 65 13.87 14.96 -8.84
C SER A 65 13.48 13.64 -9.46
N THR A 66 14.43 12.94 -10.08
CA THR A 66 14.14 11.63 -10.68
C THR A 66 14.71 10.48 -9.82
N ALA A 67 13.99 9.37 -9.82
CA ALA A 67 14.39 8.12 -9.19
C ALA A 67 14.27 6.96 -10.19
N ARG A 68 14.88 5.83 -9.87
CA ARG A 68 14.79 4.58 -10.63
C ARG A 68 13.78 3.66 -9.95
N ALA A 69 13.14 2.81 -10.74
CA ALA A 69 12.21 1.81 -10.24
C ALA A 69 11.13 2.43 -9.34
N LEU A 70 10.47 3.47 -9.84
CA LEU A 70 9.40 4.19 -9.16
C LEU A 70 8.14 4.27 -10.04
N MET A 71 7.95 3.31 -10.95
CA MET A 71 6.75 3.25 -11.78
C MET A 71 5.58 2.71 -10.95
N GLU A 72 4.44 3.38 -11.08
CA GLU A 72 3.18 3.01 -10.44
C GLU A 72 3.37 2.54 -9.00
N PRO A 73 3.73 3.43 -8.06
CA PRO A 73 3.77 3.05 -6.66
C PRO A 73 2.34 2.74 -6.19
N GLY A 74 2.02 1.45 -6.07
CA GLY A 74 0.71 0.96 -5.65
C GLY A 74 -0.46 1.45 -6.53
N PRO A 75 -0.79 0.77 -7.66
CA PRO A 75 -1.77 1.24 -8.62
C PRO A 75 -3.20 1.22 -8.11
N PHE A 76 -3.47 0.42 -7.10
CA PHE A 76 -4.79 0.23 -6.54
C PHE A 76 -4.86 0.82 -5.14
N MET A 77 -5.43 1.99 -5.09
CA MET A 77 -6.20 2.65 -4.05
C MET A 77 -5.85 2.32 -2.59
N GLY A 78 -5.34 3.32 -1.90
CA GLY A 78 -5.17 3.29 -0.45
C GLY A 78 -4.08 2.36 0.06
N SER A 79 -3.38 1.68 -0.83
CA SER A 79 -2.27 0.83 -0.45
C SER A 79 -1.21 1.65 0.28
N ARG A 80 -0.67 1.10 1.35
CA ARG A 80 0.41 1.73 2.10
C ARG A 80 1.74 1.53 1.36
N ALA A 81 1.75 1.94 0.09
CA ALA A 81 2.92 1.80 -0.77
C ALA A 81 4.14 2.58 -0.29
N ILE A 82 3.98 3.47 0.70
CA ILE A 82 5.03 4.34 1.22
C ILE A 82 5.09 4.24 2.73
N GLN A 83 6.30 3.98 3.27
CA GLN A 83 6.53 3.92 4.71
C GLN A 83 7.85 4.57 5.10
N THR A 84 7.84 5.41 6.14
CA THR A 84 9.06 5.95 6.73
C THR A 84 9.65 5.00 7.76
N SER A 85 10.99 5.03 7.91
CA SER A 85 11.64 4.38 9.06
C SER A 85 11.21 5.05 10.37
N PRO A 86 11.18 4.33 11.52
CA PRO A 86 10.78 4.90 12.81
C PRO A 86 11.58 6.13 13.23
N ASP A 87 12.85 6.23 12.82
CA ASP A 87 13.72 7.40 13.08
C ASP A 87 13.51 8.55 12.07
N GLY A 88 12.63 8.37 11.07
CA GLY A 88 12.27 9.36 10.06
C GLY A 88 13.39 9.69 9.06
N ARG A 89 14.49 8.91 9.00
CA ARG A 89 15.63 9.18 8.12
C ARG A 89 15.50 8.56 6.74
N ASN A 90 14.69 7.53 6.59
CA ASN A 90 14.53 6.79 5.36
C ASN A 90 13.07 6.68 4.98
N LEU A 91 12.81 6.56 3.69
CA LEU A 91 11.51 6.27 3.11
C LEU A 91 11.66 5.07 2.19
N TYR A 92 10.72 4.16 2.26
CA TYR A 92 10.60 2.97 1.44
C TYR A 92 9.33 3.06 0.62
N VAL A 93 9.40 2.68 -0.64
CA VAL A 93 8.26 2.71 -1.58
C VAL A 93 8.13 1.36 -2.23
N ALA A 94 6.96 0.75 -2.12
CA ALA A 94 6.56 -0.38 -2.95
C ALA A 94 6.11 0.15 -4.32
N SER A 95 6.76 -0.27 -5.39
CA SER A 95 6.53 0.23 -6.75
C SER A 95 6.03 -0.91 -7.62
N PHE A 96 4.72 -1.01 -7.77
CA PHE A 96 4.02 -2.07 -8.47
C PHE A 96 4.52 -2.23 -9.91
N GLY A 97 4.43 -1.18 -10.73
CA GLY A 97 4.83 -1.25 -12.13
C GLY A 97 6.34 -1.40 -12.39
N SER A 98 7.17 -1.37 -11.33
CA SER A 98 8.61 -1.63 -11.43
C SER A 98 9.02 -2.96 -10.83
N ASP A 99 8.11 -3.73 -10.26
CA ASP A 99 8.40 -4.96 -9.49
C ASP A 99 9.52 -4.73 -8.47
N ALA A 100 9.45 -3.62 -7.73
CA ALA A 100 10.57 -3.15 -6.93
C ALA A 100 10.16 -2.50 -5.61
N VAL A 101 11.07 -2.58 -4.64
CA VAL A 101 11.07 -1.72 -3.45
C VAL A 101 12.17 -0.68 -3.61
N THR A 102 11.80 0.61 -3.58
CA THR A 102 12.71 1.74 -3.77
C THR A 102 13.04 2.39 -2.43
N VAL A 103 14.30 2.81 -2.25
CA VAL A 103 14.84 3.29 -0.98
C VAL A 103 15.34 4.73 -1.11
N PHE A 104 14.83 5.60 -0.25
CA PHE A 104 15.23 7.00 -0.17
C PHE A 104 15.82 7.34 1.20
N SER A 105 16.85 8.17 1.21
CA SER A 105 17.20 8.97 2.37
C SER A 105 16.28 10.18 2.45
N ARG A 106 15.85 10.53 3.66
CA ARG A 106 14.96 11.68 3.94
C ARG A 106 15.69 12.69 4.82
N ASN A 107 15.71 13.92 4.40
CA ASN A 107 16.15 15.02 5.27
C ASN A 107 15.06 15.27 6.33
N ARG A 108 15.36 15.00 7.59
CA ARG A 108 14.39 15.09 8.70
C ARG A 108 13.85 16.50 8.94
N ARG A 109 14.64 17.53 8.60
CA ARG A 109 14.25 18.95 8.80
C ARG A 109 13.37 19.45 7.67
N THR A 110 13.69 19.09 6.41
CA THR A 110 13.01 19.63 5.22
C THR A 110 12.03 18.64 4.58
N GLY A 111 12.10 17.34 4.91
CA GLY A 111 11.32 16.31 4.24
C GLY A 111 11.89 15.88 2.88
N ALA A 112 12.88 16.60 2.32
CA ALA A 112 13.42 16.30 0.99
C ALA A 112 13.96 14.86 0.88
N LEU A 113 13.65 14.21 -0.24
CA LEU A 113 14.01 12.83 -0.52
C LEU A 113 15.14 12.73 -1.54
N ARG A 114 16.00 11.73 -1.34
CA ARG A 114 17.06 11.38 -2.28
C ARG A 114 17.20 9.85 -2.34
N GLN A 115 17.03 9.28 -3.52
CA GLN A 115 17.27 7.83 -3.71
C GLN A 115 18.71 7.45 -3.36
N LEU A 116 18.90 6.32 -2.71
CA LEU A 116 20.24 5.81 -2.43
C LEU A 116 20.96 5.44 -3.74
N LYS A 117 22.29 5.52 -3.72
CA LYS A 117 23.12 5.24 -4.90
C LYS A 117 23.30 3.73 -5.15
N GLY A 118 23.56 3.38 -6.39
CA GLY A 118 23.86 2.01 -6.80
C GLY A 118 22.73 1.04 -6.44
N THR A 119 23.03 -0.20 -6.21
CA THR A 119 22.07 -1.26 -5.85
C THR A 119 21.38 -1.04 -4.49
N ASN A 120 21.90 -0.15 -3.64
CA ASN A 120 21.25 0.23 -2.37
C ASN A 120 19.97 1.07 -2.57
N GLY A 121 19.77 1.63 -3.77
CA GLY A 121 18.63 2.50 -4.06
C GLY A 121 17.35 1.76 -4.36
N CYS A 122 17.41 0.47 -4.65
CA CYS A 122 16.24 -0.36 -4.92
C CYS A 122 16.58 -1.85 -4.96
N ILE A 123 15.55 -2.70 -4.72
CA ILE A 123 15.58 -4.14 -4.94
C ILE A 123 14.42 -4.45 -5.90
N ALA A 124 14.66 -5.17 -6.99
CA ALA A 124 13.66 -5.52 -7.98
C ALA A 124 13.64 -7.03 -8.27
N ALA A 125 12.52 -7.54 -8.72
CA ALA A 125 12.31 -8.98 -8.98
C ALA A 125 13.39 -9.58 -9.89
N ARG A 126 13.89 -8.84 -10.87
CA ARG A 126 14.85 -9.33 -11.87
C ARG A 126 16.13 -8.50 -11.93
N GLY A 127 16.44 -7.75 -10.88
CA GLY A 127 17.58 -6.82 -10.88
C GLY A 127 17.46 -5.70 -11.91
N ALA A 128 16.24 -5.41 -12.37
CA ALA A 128 15.97 -4.37 -13.35
C ALA A 128 16.37 -2.98 -12.81
N TYR A 129 16.49 -2.01 -13.70
CA TYR A 129 16.76 -0.59 -13.38
C TYR A 129 18.08 -0.35 -12.62
N GLY A 130 19.03 -1.29 -12.61
CA GLY A 130 20.25 -1.22 -11.80
C GLY A 130 19.99 -1.39 -10.29
N CYS A 131 18.92 -2.08 -9.93
CA CYS A 131 18.59 -2.50 -8.58
C CYS A 131 19.32 -3.78 -8.17
N ALA A 132 19.35 -4.08 -6.88
CA ALA A 132 19.66 -5.43 -6.39
C ALA A 132 18.53 -6.39 -6.80
N THR A 133 18.87 -7.68 -6.97
CA THR A 133 17.86 -8.70 -7.31
C THR A 133 17.16 -9.21 -6.04
N GLY A 134 15.84 -9.30 -6.10
CA GLY A 134 14.98 -9.87 -5.06
C GLY A 134 14.08 -10.99 -5.59
N ALA A 135 13.49 -11.77 -4.70
CA ALA A 135 12.48 -12.79 -4.99
C ALA A 135 11.14 -12.41 -4.35
N GLY A 136 10.01 -12.84 -4.94
CA GLY A 136 8.68 -12.53 -4.44
C GLY A 136 8.37 -11.03 -4.51
N LEU A 137 8.68 -10.37 -5.61
CA LEU A 137 8.50 -8.94 -5.81
C LEU A 137 7.73 -8.59 -7.09
N ASP A 138 6.95 -9.51 -7.64
CA ASP A 138 6.06 -9.17 -8.75
C ASP A 138 4.84 -8.42 -8.19
N GLY A 139 4.65 -7.17 -8.61
CA GLY A 139 3.57 -6.28 -8.17
C GLY A 139 3.61 -5.90 -6.69
N PRO A 140 4.71 -5.28 -6.14
CA PRO A 140 4.73 -4.84 -4.74
C PRO A 140 3.69 -3.75 -4.49
N ASN A 141 2.77 -4.00 -3.54
CA ASN A 141 1.61 -3.15 -3.31
C ASN A 141 1.60 -2.44 -1.96
N SER A 142 2.06 -3.08 -0.90
CA SER A 142 2.11 -2.48 0.44
C SER A 142 3.45 -2.72 1.12
N ILE A 143 3.81 -1.84 2.07
CA ILE A 143 5.10 -1.90 2.75
C ILE A 143 4.96 -1.45 4.21
N THR A 144 5.64 -2.13 5.12
CA THR A 144 5.72 -1.74 6.53
C THR A 144 7.12 -1.88 7.08
N VAL A 145 7.43 -1.10 8.09
CA VAL A 145 8.72 -1.12 8.80
C VAL A 145 8.50 -1.57 10.23
N SER A 146 9.31 -2.51 10.69
CA SER A 146 9.24 -2.93 12.09
C SER A 146 9.50 -1.78 13.07
N PRO A 147 8.84 -1.75 14.26
CA PRO A 147 9.00 -0.67 15.23
C PRO A 147 10.45 -0.44 15.67
N ASP A 148 11.29 -1.49 15.65
CA ASP A 148 12.72 -1.40 15.95
C ASP A 148 13.58 -0.92 14.76
N GLY A 149 12.98 -0.68 13.59
CA GLY A 149 13.63 -0.21 12.37
C GLY A 149 14.59 -1.20 11.71
N ARG A 150 14.59 -2.47 12.15
CA ARG A 150 15.55 -3.49 11.67
C ARG A 150 15.09 -4.20 10.40
N ASN A 151 13.79 -4.28 10.18
CA ASN A 151 13.21 -5.01 9.07
C ASN A 151 12.15 -4.20 8.34
N VAL A 152 12.06 -4.46 7.06
CA VAL A 152 11.01 -3.96 6.17
C VAL A 152 10.32 -5.17 5.55
N TYR A 153 9.00 -5.13 5.46
CA TYR A 153 8.16 -6.16 4.86
C TYR A 153 7.36 -5.54 3.73
N ALA A 154 7.33 -6.18 2.59
CA ALA A 154 6.52 -5.76 1.45
C ALA A 154 5.65 -6.92 0.99
N THR A 155 4.37 -6.66 0.76
CA THR A 155 3.47 -7.57 0.05
C THR A 155 3.58 -7.34 -1.43
N SER A 156 3.40 -8.40 -2.20
CA SER A 156 3.42 -8.37 -3.66
C SER A 156 2.24 -9.18 -4.18
N ARG A 157 1.33 -8.48 -4.85
CA ARG A 157 0.03 -9.02 -5.27
C ARG A 157 0.17 -10.10 -6.33
N ASP A 158 0.95 -9.84 -7.38
CA ASP A 158 1.06 -10.74 -8.52
C ASP A 158 1.87 -12.00 -8.18
N SER A 159 2.84 -11.90 -7.28
CA SER A 159 3.56 -13.06 -6.74
C SER A 159 2.92 -13.68 -5.50
N SER A 160 1.75 -13.18 -5.05
CA SER A 160 1.02 -13.70 -3.88
C SER A 160 1.96 -13.94 -2.70
N SER A 161 2.74 -12.94 -2.32
CA SER A 161 3.85 -13.11 -1.39
C SER A 161 4.05 -11.96 -0.41
N ILE A 162 4.73 -12.27 0.70
CA ILE A 162 5.33 -11.28 1.58
C ILE A 162 6.85 -11.44 1.58
N THR A 163 7.56 -10.35 1.29
CA THR A 163 9.02 -10.31 1.23
C THR A 163 9.60 -9.63 2.46
N THR A 164 10.69 -10.20 3.00
CA THR A 164 11.36 -9.75 4.21
C THR A 164 12.75 -9.20 3.90
N PHE A 165 12.98 -7.95 4.32
CA PHE A 165 14.27 -7.29 4.19
C PHE A 165 14.86 -6.95 5.56
N ARG A 166 16.19 -7.03 5.64
CA ARG A 166 16.97 -6.37 6.69
C ARG A 166 17.26 -4.94 6.25
N SER A 167 16.99 -3.98 7.13
CA SER A 167 17.37 -2.58 6.94
C SER A 167 18.69 -2.26 7.63
N ASN A 168 19.58 -1.59 6.94
CA ASN A 168 20.74 -0.95 7.54
C ASN A 168 20.29 0.35 8.21
N ARG A 169 20.20 0.36 9.53
CA ARG A 169 19.68 1.50 10.31
C ARG A 169 20.47 2.81 10.15
N LYS A 170 21.71 2.77 9.65
CA LYS A 170 22.52 3.98 9.39
C LYS A 170 22.22 4.58 8.02
N THR A 171 22.03 3.73 7.00
CA THR A 171 21.91 4.16 5.61
C THR A 171 20.50 3.99 5.03
N GLY A 172 19.67 3.13 5.64
CA GLY A 172 18.37 2.71 5.12
C GLY A 172 18.44 1.61 4.04
N ALA A 173 19.64 1.27 3.55
CA ALA A 173 19.79 0.25 2.52
C ALA A 173 19.14 -1.08 2.95
N LEU A 174 18.43 -1.72 2.01
CA LEU A 174 17.76 -2.98 2.23
C LEU A 174 18.59 -4.14 1.68
N THR A 175 18.50 -5.28 2.37
CA THR A 175 19.01 -6.57 1.90
C THR A 175 17.94 -7.61 2.16
N GLN A 176 17.46 -8.30 1.13
CA GLN A 176 16.52 -9.42 1.30
C GLN A 176 17.18 -10.53 2.12
N LEU A 177 16.45 -11.15 3.03
CA LEU A 177 16.98 -12.30 3.78
C LEU A 177 17.28 -13.45 2.82
N GLY A 178 18.19 -14.35 3.24
CA GLY A 178 18.61 -15.51 2.44
C GLY A 178 17.45 -16.44 2.08
N ALA A 179 17.73 -17.37 1.16
CA ALA A 179 16.76 -18.32 0.64
C ALA A 179 15.95 -19.03 1.75
N GLY A 180 14.64 -19.18 1.53
CA GLY A 180 13.68 -19.74 2.48
C GLY A 180 13.37 -18.87 3.71
N LYS A 181 13.95 -17.65 3.81
CA LYS A 181 13.70 -16.72 4.91
C LYS A 181 13.36 -15.30 4.40
N GLY A 182 13.61 -15.06 3.12
CA GLY A 182 13.49 -13.76 2.50
C GLY A 182 12.13 -13.50 1.86
N CYS A 183 11.32 -14.52 1.67
CA CYS A 183 9.92 -14.40 1.26
C CYS A 183 9.11 -15.63 1.63
N THR A 184 7.81 -15.43 1.78
CA THR A 184 6.79 -16.46 1.91
C THR A 184 5.73 -16.18 0.86
N SER A 185 5.31 -17.18 0.08
CA SER A 185 4.29 -17.04 -0.95
C SER A 185 3.30 -18.18 -0.91
N ASP A 186 2.10 -17.94 -1.42
CA ASP A 186 1.07 -18.95 -1.58
C ASP A 186 1.45 -19.96 -2.66
N ALA A 187 2.01 -19.49 -3.75
CA ALA A 187 2.58 -20.32 -4.80
C ALA A 187 4.00 -20.78 -4.47
N ALA A 188 4.41 -21.94 -5.00
CA ALA A 188 5.77 -22.44 -4.89
C ALA A 188 6.73 -21.58 -5.73
N LEU A 189 7.22 -20.48 -5.16
CA LEU A 189 8.21 -19.61 -5.82
C LEU A 189 9.63 -20.01 -5.45
N PRO A 190 10.58 -19.96 -6.39
CA PRO A 190 11.99 -20.18 -6.11
C PRO A 190 12.49 -19.23 -5.00
N ARG A 191 13.23 -19.76 -4.01
CA ARG A 191 13.81 -19.01 -2.89
C ARG A 191 12.80 -18.49 -1.86
N CYS A 192 11.50 -18.73 -2.02
CA CYS A 192 10.47 -18.44 -1.03
C CYS A 192 10.07 -19.73 -0.28
N THR A 193 9.55 -19.60 0.94
CA THR A 193 8.81 -20.65 1.63
C THR A 193 7.36 -20.61 1.20
N THR A 194 6.66 -21.73 1.26
CA THR A 194 5.21 -21.79 1.03
C THR A 194 4.47 -21.34 2.29
N GLY A 195 3.48 -20.47 2.11
CA GLY A 195 2.54 -20.02 3.12
C GLY A 195 1.10 -20.32 2.72
N ARG A 196 0.14 -19.84 3.50
CA ARG A 196 -1.31 -19.98 3.27
C ARG A 196 -1.97 -18.61 3.35
N ALA A 197 -3.09 -18.47 2.68
CA ALA A 197 -3.90 -17.25 2.71
C ALA A 197 -3.09 -16.01 2.26
N LEU A 198 -2.29 -16.15 1.20
CA LEU A 198 -1.49 -15.11 0.59
C LEU A 198 -1.89 -14.80 -0.84
N GLY A 199 -2.92 -15.45 -1.38
CA GLY A 199 -3.39 -15.24 -2.74
C GLY A 199 -3.76 -13.78 -3.01
N GLY A 200 -2.97 -13.11 -3.85
CA GLY A 200 -3.09 -11.68 -4.06
C GLY A 200 -2.72 -10.85 -2.83
N ALA A 201 -1.61 -11.14 -2.14
CA ALA A 201 -1.14 -10.43 -0.96
C ALA A 201 -1.05 -8.92 -1.21
N ASP A 202 -1.97 -8.14 -0.60
CA ASP A 202 -2.22 -6.76 -0.94
C ASP A 202 -1.73 -5.78 0.14
N VAL A 203 -2.17 -5.93 1.36
CA VAL A 203 -1.87 -5.02 2.47
C VAL A 203 -1.10 -5.71 3.58
N VAL A 204 -0.20 -4.98 4.25
CA VAL A 204 0.60 -5.48 5.37
C VAL A 204 0.56 -4.53 6.57
N ALA A 205 0.37 -5.10 7.76
CA ALA A 205 0.48 -4.40 9.02
C ALA A 205 1.37 -5.17 10.01
N ILE A 206 1.99 -4.44 10.93
CA ILE A 206 2.81 -5.02 12.00
C ILE A 206 2.30 -4.57 13.36
N SER A 207 2.30 -5.48 14.33
CA SER A 207 1.90 -5.17 15.71
C SER A 207 2.85 -4.16 16.37
N PRO A 208 2.36 -3.27 17.28
CA PRO A 208 3.19 -2.28 17.96
C PRO A 208 4.36 -2.88 18.74
N ASN A 209 4.19 -4.08 19.30
CA ASN A 209 5.25 -4.81 19.99
C ASN A 209 6.26 -5.49 19.04
N GLY A 210 6.00 -5.44 17.73
CA GLY A 210 6.85 -5.99 16.67
C GLY A 210 6.95 -7.52 16.65
N LYS A 211 6.02 -8.23 17.31
CA LYS A 211 6.04 -9.70 17.37
C LYS A 211 5.31 -10.36 16.22
N ASN A 212 4.31 -9.69 15.63
CA ASN A 212 3.45 -10.27 14.61
C ASN A 212 3.34 -9.36 13.38
N VAL A 213 3.21 -9.99 12.22
CA VAL A 213 2.92 -9.35 10.93
C VAL A 213 1.66 -9.97 10.37
N TYR A 214 0.78 -9.14 9.83
CA TYR A 214 -0.51 -9.51 9.25
C TYR A 214 -0.53 -9.11 7.78
N VAL A 215 -1.07 -9.99 6.93
CA VAL A 215 -1.20 -9.74 5.49
C VAL A 215 -2.65 -9.93 5.10
N GLY A 216 -3.25 -8.89 4.52
CA GLY A 216 -4.54 -8.99 3.86
C GLY A 216 -4.36 -9.43 2.41
N SER A 217 -5.14 -10.42 2.00
CA SER A 217 -5.03 -11.08 0.70
C SER A 217 -6.29 -10.85 -0.12
N PHE A 218 -6.14 -10.06 -1.18
CA PHE A 218 -7.25 -9.56 -1.99
C PHE A 218 -8.01 -10.69 -2.72
N ILE A 219 -7.29 -11.64 -3.32
CA ILE A 219 -7.90 -12.71 -4.13
C ILE A 219 -8.54 -13.77 -3.22
N GLU A 220 -7.89 -14.12 -2.11
CA GLU A 220 -8.39 -15.17 -1.22
C GLU A 220 -9.35 -14.66 -0.16
N SER A 221 -9.64 -13.33 -0.10
CA SER A 221 -10.50 -12.78 0.95
C SER A 221 -10.08 -13.25 2.33
N ALA A 222 -8.82 -13.01 2.68
CA ALA A 222 -8.17 -13.63 3.83
C ALA A 222 -7.24 -12.66 4.57
N VAL A 223 -6.94 -13.03 5.82
CA VAL A 223 -5.86 -12.42 6.62
C VAL A 223 -4.90 -13.51 7.06
N ALA A 224 -3.66 -13.47 6.57
CA ALA A 224 -2.58 -14.34 7.05
C ALA A 224 -1.88 -13.74 8.27
N VAL A 225 -1.51 -14.59 9.23
CA VAL A 225 -0.89 -14.24 10.50
C VAL A 225 0.52 -14.82 10.56
N PHE A 226 1.51 -13.98 10.86
CA PHE A 226 2.90 -14.40 10.98
C PHE A 226 3.49 -14.02 12.34
N ASN A 227 4.23 -14.94 12.94
CA ASN A 227 5.15 -14.68 14.04
C ASN A 227 6.45 -14.12 13.47
N ARG A 228 6.91 -12.99 14.03
CA ARG A 228 8.17 -12.36 13.65
C ARG A 228 9.26 -12.65 14.67
N ASN A 229 10.37 -13.19 14.24
CA ASN A 229 11.57 -13.21 15.05
C ASN A 229 12.19 -11.81 15.11
N ARG A 230 12.11 -11.14 16.24
CA ARG A 230 12.57 -9.75 16.41
C ARG A 230 14.07 -9.53 16.22
N LYS A 231 14.90 -10.59 16.34
CA LYS A 231 16.36 -10.49 16.12
C LYS A 231 16.72 -10.61 14.64
N THR A 232 16.06 -11.51 13.92
CA THR A 232 16.41 -11.85 12.53
C THR A 232 15.48 -11.24 11.51
N GLY A 233 14.23 -10.94 11.88
CA GLY A 233 13.16 -10.49 10.99
C GLY A 233 12.39 -11.62 10.31
N VAL A 234 12.85 -12.87 10.45
CA VAL A 234 12.21 -14.02 9.81
C VAL A 234 10.77 -14.14 10.25
N LEU A 235 9.88 -14.38 9.28
CA LEU A 235 8.48 -14.66 9.49
C LEU A 235 8.25 -16.17 9.53
N THR A 236 7.37 -16.61 10.42
CA THR A 236 6.90 -17.99 10.52
C THR A 236 5.38 -17.97 10.67
N GLN A 237 4.67 -18.61 9.78
CA GLN A 237 3.23 -18.76 9.87
C GLN A 237 2.90 -19.92 10.84
N PRO A 238 1.99 -19.75 11.81
CA PRO A 238 1.49 -20.86 12.63
C PRO A 238 0.94 -21.98 11.75
N ALA A 239 1.23 -23.24 12.09
CA ALA A 239 0.80 -24.40 11.30
C ALA A 239 -0.69 -24.73 11.52
N ASP A 240 -1.23 -24.34 12.65
CA ASP A 240 -2.64 -24.52 13.02
C ASP A 240 -3.56 -23.44 12.42
N THR A 241 -4.83 -23.45 12.78
CA THR A 241 -5.85 -22.53 12.27
C THR A 241 -5.61 -21.08 12.67
N THR A 242 -4.74 -20.79 13.65
CA THR A 242 -4.39 -19.42 14.05
C THR A 242 -3.48 -18.72 13.05
N GLY A 243 -2.94 -19.43 12.07
CA GLY A 243 -2.09 -18.90 11.01
C GLY A 243 -2.82 -18.10 9.94
N CYS A 244 -4.15 -18.16 9.87
CA CYS A 244 -4.95 -17.44 8.90
C CYS A 244 -6.43 -17.37 9.27
N LEU A 245 -7.11 -16.31 8.81
CA LEU A 245 -8.57 -16.20 8.71
C LEU A 245 -8.95 -16.10 7.24
N THR A 246 -10.00 -16.82 6.81
CA THR A 246 -10.52 -16.78 5.45
C THR A 246 -12.04 -16.61 5.47
N GLU A 247 -12.60 -15.92 4.48
CA GLU A 247 -14.05 -15.78 4.35
C GLU A 247 -14.69 -17.09 3.93
N VAL A 248 -14.07 -17.80 3.01
CA VAL A 248 -14.48 -19.15 2.60
C VAL A 248 -13.71 -20.16 3.43
N ALA A 249 -14.42 -21.13 4.01
CA ALA A 249 -13.80 -22.18 4.83
C ALA A 249 -12.66 -22.88 4.08
N THR A 250 -11.45 -22.72 4.60
CA THR A 250 -10.22 -23.24 4.01
C THR A 250 -9.49 -24.10 5.04
N THR A 251 -9.05 -25.29 4.64
CA THR A 251 -8.33 -26.21 5.51
C THR A 251 -7.10 -25.55 6.14
N GLY A 252 -7.00 -25.61 7.46
CA GLY A 252 -5.89 -25.03 8.22
C GLY A 252 -6.00 -23.54 8.49
N CYS A 253 -7.15 -22.90 8.18
CA CYS A 253 -7.47 -21.51 8.57
C CYS A 253 -8.71 -21.49 9.46
N SER A 254 -8.84 -20.45 10.27
CA SER A 254 -10.10 -20.07 10.92
C SER A 254 -11.01 -19.37 9.91
N THR A 255 -12.32 -19.35 10.16
CA THR A 255 -13.29 -18.68 9.30
C THR A 255 -13.69 -17.34 9.91
N GLY A 256 -13.77 -16.31 9.08
CA GLY A 256 -14.31 -14.99 9.38
C GLY A 256 -15.39 -14.59 8.39
N ILE A 257 -16.05 -13.46 8.61
CA ILE A 257 -17.07 -12.90 7.73
C ILE A 257 -16.68 -11.49 7.28
N ALA A 258 -17.20 -11.05 6.15
CA ALA A 258 -16.95 -9.73 5.56
C ALA A 258 -15.45 -9.46 5.25
N LEU A 259 -14.69 -10.50 4.92
CA LEU A 259 -13.26 -10.39 4.58
C LEU A 259 -13.01 -10.20 3.08
N GLY A 260 -14.05 -9.94 2.28
CA GLY A 260 -13.93 -9.82 0.83
C GLY A 260 -12.97 -8.72 0.38
N SER A 261 -11.88 -9.10 -0.26
CA SER A 261 -10.85 -8.20 -0.80
C SER A 261 -10.28 -7.20 0.23
N PRO A 262 -9.46 -7.63 1.19
CA PRO A 262 -8.75 -6.75 2.12
C PRO A 262 -7.79 -5.82 1.40
N GLU A 263 -7.98 -4.49 1.52
CA GLU A 263 -7.14 -3.46 0.89
C GLU A 263 -6.51 -2.51 1.92
N GLY A 264 -7.13 -2.34 3.08
CA GLY A 264 -6.60 -1.53 4.18
C GLY A 264 -6.46 -2.32 5.47
N MET A 265 -5.38 -2.11 6.23
CA MET A 265 -5.17 -2.77 7.51
C MET A 265 -4.42 -1.88 8.49
N ALA A 266 -4.87 -1.88 9.73
CA ALA A 266 -4.21 -1.20 10.83
C ALA A 266 -4.30 -2.02 12.12
N VAL A 267 -3.26 -1.92 12.96
CA VAL A 267 -3.27 -2.48 14.32
C VAL A 267 -3.44 -1.33 15.30
N SER A 268 -4.33 -1.48 16.28
CA SER A 268 -4.54 -0.47 17.32
C SER A 268 -3.23 -0.15 18.07
N PRO A 269 -3.04 1.08 18.58
CA PRO A 269 -1.82 1.46 19.30
C PRO A 269 -1.53 0.60 20.53
N ASP A 270 -2.58 0.12 21.23
CA ASP A 270 -2.46 -0.83 22.35
C ASP A 270 -2.18 -2.27 21.90
N GLY A 271 -2.33 -2.53 20.61
CA GLY A 271 -2.09 -3.83 19.99
C GLY A 271 -3.16 -4.88 20.25
N THR A 272 -4.34 -4.51 20.72
CA THR A 272 -5.42 -5.45 21.07
C THR A 272 -6.35 -5.74 19.89
N SER A 273 -6.36 -4.89 18.86
CA SER A 273 -7.25 -5.01 17.72
C SER A 273 -6.50 -4.89 16.39
N VAL A 274 -6.98 -5.60 15.37
CA VAL A 274 -6.60 -5.42 13.97
C VAL A 274 -7.86 -5.03 13.20
N TYR A 275 -7.81 -3.90 12.54
CA TYR A 275 -8.86 -3.41 11.66
C TYR A 275 -8.54 -3.71 10.23
N VAL A 276 -9.51 -4.19 9.46
CA VAL A 276 -9.35 -4.52 8.05
C VAL A 276 -10.45 -3.83 7.24
N ALA A 277 -10.08 -2.99 6.30
CA ALA A 277 -10.99 -2.44 5.31
C ALA A 277 -11.08 -3.41 4.13
N THR A 278 -12.29 -3.79 3.77
CA THR A 278 -12.56 -4.81 2.77
C THR A 278 -13.46 -4.25 1.67
N ALA A 279 -12.90 -4.09 0.47
CA ALA A 279 -13.56 -3.39 -0.62
C ALA A 279 -14.75 -4.19 -1.19
N ALA A 280 -14.59 -5.49 -1.41
CA ALA A 280 -15.67 -6.31 -1.98
C ALA A 280 -16.83 -6.56 -1.00
N SER A 281 -16.54 -6.59 0.31
CA SER A 281 -17.57 -6.69 1.35
C SER A 281 -18.15 -5.35 1.76
N ASN A 282 -17.61 -4.23 1.27
CA ASN A 282 -18.00 -2.89 1.72
C ASN A 282 -18.02 -2.81 3.25
N ALA A 283 -16.92 -3.21 3.89
CA ALA A 283 -16.89 -3.41 5.33
C ALA A 283 -15.61 -2.91 5.99
N VAL A 284 -15.74 -2.64 7.29
CA VAL A 284 -14.62 -2.59 8.22
C VAL A 284 -14.75 -3.76 9.19
N VAL A 285 -13.79 -4.66 9.13
CA VAL A 285 -13.72 -5.84 10.00
C VAL A 285 -12.86 -5.51 11.23
N VAL A 286 -13.33 -5.93 12.40
CA VAL A 286 -12.65 -5.77 13.68
C VAL A 286 -12.25 -7.15 14.19
N LEU A 287 -10.96 -7.38 14.27
CA LEU A 287 -10.39 -8.64 14.76
C LEU A 287 -9.74 -8.40 16.12
N VAL A 288 -10.15 -9.17 17.11
CA VAL A 288 -9.50 -9.19 18.43
C VAL A 288 -8.17 -9.90 18.30
N ARG A 289 -7.11 -9.27 18.77
CA ARG A 289 -5.76 -9.82 18.72
C ARG A 289 -5.32 -10.32 20.08
N ASP A 290 -4.94 -11.57 20.18
CA ASP A 290 -4.18 -12.07 21.33
C ASP A 290 -2.77 -11.46 21.33
N THR A 291 -2.46 -10.62 22.31
CA THR A 291 -1.19 -9.89 22.38
C THR A 291 0.03 -10.78 22.69
N SER A 292 -0.19 -12.01 23.16
CA SER A 292 0.86 -12.98 23.45
C SER A 292 1.27 -13.79 22.21
N THR A 293 0.29 -14.33 21.50
CA THR A 293 0.48 -15.21 20.34
C THR A 293 0.37 -14.49 19.00
N GLY A 294 -0.43 -13.42 18.93
CA GLY A 294 -0.76 -12.71 17.69
C GLY A 294 -1.95 -13.30 16.95
N ALA A 295 -2.56 -14.36 17.46
CA ALA A 295 -3.76 -14.96 16.88
C ALA A 295 -4.89 -13.93 16.77
N LEU A 296 -5.70 -14.06 15.71
CA LEU A 296 -6.83 -13.19 15.45
C LEU A 296 -8.13 -13.98 15.60
N THR A 297 -9.12 -13.35 16.23
CA THR A 297 -10.50 -13.85 16.33
C THR A 297 -11.47 -12.73 15.97
N GLN A 298 -12.55 -13.07 15.27
CA GLN A 298 -13.63 -12.14 14.99
C GLN A 298 -14.78 -12.39 15.97
N ALA A 299 -15.32 -11.32 16.56
CA ALA A 299 -16.49 -11.44 17.43
C ALA A 299 -17.73 -11.83 16.61
N SER A 300 -18.57 -12.69 17.18
CA SER A 300 -19.79 -13.21 16.54
C SER A 300 -21.07 -12.48 16.96
N ASP A 301 -20.96 -11.50 17.89
CA ASP A 301 -22.09 -10.76 18.46
C ASP A 301 -22.51 -9.52 17.65
N GLY A 302 -21.98 -9.37 16.44
CA GLY A 302 -22.18 -8.22 15.57
C GLY A 302 -21.13 -7.12 15.70
N SER A 303 -20.27 -7.15 16.73
CA SER A 303 -19.19 -6.16 16.92
C SER A 303 -17.96 -6.45 16.05
N GLY A 304 -17.88 -7.64 15.45
CA GLY A 304 -16.75 -8.08 14.63
C GLY A 304 -16.66 -7.45 13.25
N CYS A 305 -17.68 -6.74 12.80
CA CYS A 305 -17.67 -6.03 11.52
C CYS A 305 -18.75 -4.96 11.42
N ILE A 306 -18.47 -3.93 10.63
CA ILE A 306 -19.43 -2.92 10.21
C ILE A 306 -19.52 -3.00 8.69
N VAL A 307 -20.73 -3.15 8.15
CA VAL A 307 -21.00 -3.34 6.71
C VAL A 307 -21.97 -2.30 6.19
N ASN A 308 -21.89 -1.95 4.91
CA ASN A 308 -22.80 -0.99 4.29
C ASN A 308 -24.20 -1.59 4.06
N THR A 309 -24.27 -2.86 3.71
CA THR A 309 -25.52 -3.60 3.50
C THR A 309 -25.64 -4.70 4.54
N ALA A 310 -26.83 -4.86 5.14
CA ALA A 310 -27.05 -5.81 6.23
C ALA A 310 -26.49 -7.22 5.92
N LEU A 311 -25.60 -7.69 6.77
CA LEU A 311 -25.01 -9.02 6.75
C LEU A 311 -25.14 -9.64 8.15
N ALA A 312 -25.60 -10.90 8.20
CA ALA A 312 -25.73 -11.61 9.47
C ALA A 312 -24.37 -11.68 10.20
N GLY A 313 -24.37 -11.32 11.48
CA GLY A 313 -23.14 -11.29 12.29
C GLY A 313 -22.33 -10.00 12.18
N CYS A 314 -22.79 -8.97 11.45
CA CYS A 314 -22.20 -7.65 11.39
C CYS A 314 -23.21 -6.55 11.82
N THR A 315 -22.68 -5.42 12.26
CA THR A 315 -23.46 -4.19 12.45
C THR A 315 -23.57 -3.44 11.13
N THR A 316 -24.74 -2.87 10.83
CA THR A 316 -24.92 -2.03 9.63
C THR A 316 -24.40 -0.61 9.90
N GLY A 317 -23.56 -0.10 9.05
CA GLY A 317 -23.10 1.27 8.98
C GLY A 317 -23.58 1.97 7.72
N SER A 318 -23.07 3.17 7.44
CA SER A 318 -23.38 3.93 6.23
C SER A 318 -22.08 4.48 5.61
N GLN A 319 -22.09 4.64 4.29
CA GLN A 319 -21.00 5.28 3.53
C GLN A 319 -19.63 4.56 3.66
N ILE A 320 -19.63 3.24 3.67
CA ILE A 320 -18.43 2.40 3.67
C ILE A 320 -18.24 1.59 2.39
N ASP A 321 -18.88 2.03 1.30
CA ASP A 321 -18.67 1.40 -0.01
C ASP A 321 -17.20 1.50 -0.44
N GLY A 322 -16.63 0.38 -0.87
CA GLY A 322 -15.26 0.31 -1.34
C GLY A 322 -14.21 0.69 -0.29
N ALA A 323 -14.43 0.35 0.98
CA ALA A 323 -13.49 0.63 2.06
C ALA A 323 -12.09 0.07 1.73
N ASN A 324 -11.09 0.93 1.53
CA ASN A 324 -9.77 0.54 1.04
C ASN A 324 -8.59 1.10 1.85
N ALA A 325 -8.81 1.98 2.81
CA ALA A 325 -7.74 2.53 3.64
C ALA A 325 -8.18 2.72 5.08
N LEU A 326 -7.25 2.51 6.00
CA LEU A 326 -7.43 2.69 7.44
C LEU A 326 -6.21 3.39 8.05
N ALA A 327 -6.48 4.23 9.04
CA ALA A 327 -5.48 4.80 9.93
C ALA A 327 -6.00 4.76 11.37
N VAL A 328 -5.13 4.46 12.34
CA VAL A 328 -5.39 4.45 13.79
C VAL A 328 -4.28 5.17 14.53
#